data_01bdc54da660b45dc57f0ed68da8132d
#
_entry.id   01bdc54da660b45dc57f0ed68da8132d
#
_cell.length_a   1.000
_cell.length_b   1.000
_cell.length_c   1.000
_cell.angle_alpha   90.00
_cell.angle_beta   90.00
_cell.angle_gamma   90.00
#
_symmetry.space_group_name_H-M   'P 1'
#
loop_
_entity.id
_entity.type
_entity.pdbx_description
1 polymer ?
#
loop_
_entity_poly.entity_id
_entity_poly.type
_entity_poly.pdbx_seq_one_letter_code
_entity_poly.pdbx_strand_id
1 'polypeptide(L)'
;MQRYAPLLQEKLKPEEWRQAAMVLTRGGRFDKMESAWEGAHLRAAHVKPLQLWSEEVSKSRHSITGERNSGCPTWYPTRMASGEPMRERYDEKQFPFLLTSYKSNLMSSVSIGVSRLRQVHPHNPVSVNRADAKRLGIANGDSVRLTTPGGFVTGIAMIRDGVISGCVAIEHGYGHTGLGATQHLVDGKPMPHDPALGAGVSLNDLGLNDVTRGVVSNAWIDWVSGAVVRQGLPARLERS
;
A
#
# COMPACT_ATOMS: atom_id res chain seq x y z
N MET A 1 23.28 -17.53 8.50
CA MET A 1 23.82 -18.79 7.93
C MET A 1 25.04 -19.29 8.69
N GLN A 2 26.17 -18.58 8.66
CA GLN A 2 27.45 -19.03 9.28
C GLN A 2 27.31 -19.47 10.75
N ARG A 3 26.54 -18.77 11.56
CA ARG A 3 26.34 -19.07 12.99
C ARG A 3 25.61 -20.39 13.24
N TYR A 4 24.72 -20.83 12.35
CA TYR A 4 23.90 -22.04 12.52
C TYR A 4 24.39 -23.21 11.66
N ALA A 5 25.34 -22.97 10.75
CA ALA A 5 25.84 -23.99 9.86
C ALA A 5 26.36 -25.27 10.61
N PRO A 6 27.20 -25.13 11.64
CA PRO A 6 27.70 -26.32 12.34
C PRO A 6 26.58 -27.18 12.95
N LEU A 7 25.59 -26.53 13.59
CA LEU A 7 24.46 -27.23 14.21
C LEU A 7 23.56 -27.95 13.20
N LEU A 8 23.37 -27.37 12.05
CA LEU A 8 22.57 -27.96 10.97
C LEU A 8 23.30 -29.09 10.26
N GLN A 9 24.63 -28.94 10.06
CA GLN A 9 25.45 -29.97 9.43
C GLN A 9 25.58 -31.24 10.29
N GLU A 10 25.55 -31.09 11.62
CA GLU A 10 25.56 -32.21 12.54
C GLU A 10 24.26 -33.03 12.47
N LYS A 11 23.13 -32.37 12.21
CA LYS A 11 21.79 -33.00 12.28
C LYS A 11 21.21 -33.43 10.93
N LEU A 12 21.76 -32.95 9.84
CA LEU A 12 21.25 -33.18 8.48
C LEU A 12 22.24 -34.02 7.67
N LYS A 13 21.73 -34.87 6.82
CA LYS A 13 22.53 -35.56 5.81
C LYS A 13 23.16 -34.56 4.85
N PRO A 14 24.29 -34.89 4.18
CA PRO A 14 24.97 -33.96 3.29
C PRO A 14 24.09 -33.33 2.18
N GLU A 15 23.18 -34.09 1.57
CA GLU A 15 22.25 -33.64 0.56
C GLU A 15 21.12 -32.76 1.14
N GLU A 16 20.63 -33.08 2.33
CA GLU A 16 19.63 -32.28 3.05
C GLU A 16 20.24 -30.94 3.47
N TRP A 17 21.50 -30.95 3.95
CA TRP A 17 22.24 -29.76 4.28
C TRP A 17 22.38 -28.84 3.06
N ARG A 18 22.77 -29.38 1.89
CA ARG A 18 22.88 -28.59 0.66
C ARG A 18 21.57 -27.92 0.30
N GLN A 19 20.45 -28.65 0.40
CA GLN A 19 19.13 -28.10 0.14
C GLN A 19 18.73 -27.03 1.16
N ALA A 20 18.94 -27.29 2.45
CA ALA A 20 18.69 -26.34 3.51
C ALA A 20 19.54 -25.08 3.37
N ALA A 21 20.83 -25.22 3.05
CA ALA A 21 21.73 -24.10 2.80
C ALA A 21 21.27 -23.26 1.61
N MET A 22 20.82 -23.88 0.52
CA MET A 22 20.29 -23.20 -0.65
C MET A 22 19.01 -22.42 -0.33
N VAL A 23 18.07 -23.04 0.39
CA VAL A 23 16.82 -22.38 0.82
C VAL A 23 17.09 -21.19 1.73
N LEU A 24 17.97 -21.36 2.73
CA LEU A 24 18.32 -20.29 3.66
C LEU A 24 19.09 -19.14 3.01
N THR A 25 19.94 -19.45 2.02
CA THR A 25 20.71 -18.42 1.29
C THR A 25 19.83 -17.63 0.32
N ARG A 26 18.87 -18.28 -0.33
CA ARG A 26 17.98 -17.68 -1.33
C ARG A 26 16.70 -17.08 -0.73
N GLY A 27 16.43 -17.33 0.55
CA GLY A 27 15.20 -16.90 1.22
C GLY A 27 13.94 -17.69 0.83
N GLY A 28 14.10 -18.86 0.21
CA GLY A 28 12.99 -19.72 -0.17
C GLY A 28 13.39 -20.86 -1.10
N ARG A 29 12.47 -21.80 -1.29
CA ARG A 29 12.60 -22.85 -2.31
C ARG A 29 12.08 -22.33 -3.63
N PHE A 30 12.91 -22.36 -4.65
CA PHE A 30 12.57 -21.96 -6.01
C PHE A 30 12.81 -23.14 -6.95
N ASP A 31 11.81 -23.47 -7.72
CA ASP A 31 11.96 -24.43 -8.81
C ASP A 31 12.74 -23.78 -9.96
N LYS A 32 13.34 -24.60 -10.82
CA LYS A 32 14.00 -24.09 -12.02
C LYS A 32 12.95 -23.43 -12.92
N MET A 33 13.24 -22.24 -13.43
CA MET A 33 12.30 -21.51 -14.30
C MET A 33 11.90 -22.33 -15.51
N GLU A 34 12.84 -23.11 -16.06
CA GLU A 34 12.62 -23.99 -17.21
C GLU A 34 11.58 -25.07 -16.94
N SER A 35 11.44 -25.50 -15.66
CA SER A 35 10.42 -26.49 -15.28
C SER A 35 8.99 -25.96 -15.33
N ALA A 36 8.82 -24.64 -15.32
CA ALA A 36 7.52 -23.99 -15.43
C ALA A 36 7.02 -23.86 -16.87
N TRP A 37 7.88 -24.16 -17.86
CA TRP A 37 7.55 -23.97 -19.29
C TRP A 37 7.46 -25.31 -20.03
N GLU A 38 6.58 -25.37 -20.99
CA GLU A 38 6.46 -26.44 -21.97
C GLU A 38 6.38 -25.77 -23.35
N GLY A 39 7.53 -25.74 -24.04
CA GLY A 39 7.66 -24.94 -25.26
C GLY A 39 7.48 -23.46 -24.98
N ALA A 40 6.54 -22.80 -25.62
CA ALA A 40 6.20 -21.39 -25.44
C ALA A 40 5.10 -21.13 -24.39
N HIS A 41 4.61 -22.17 -23.74
CA HIS A 41 3.50 -22.07 -22.79
C HIS A 41 3.93 -22.40 -21.37
N LEU A 42 3.32 -21.75 -20.38
CA LEU A 42 3.46 -22.13 -18.98
C LEU A 42 2.76 -23.47 -18.72
N ARG A 43 3.43 -24.39 -18.04
CA ARG A 43 2.79 -25.59 -17.51
C ARG A 43 1.71 -25.20 -16.52
N ALA A 44 0.48 -25.66 -16.76
CA ALA A 44 -0.59 -25.47 -15.81
C ALA A 44 -0.29 -26.28 -14.53
N ALA A 45 0.06 -25.59 -13.45
CA ALA A 45 0.24 -26.20 -12.13
C ALA A 45 -1.11 -26.50 -11.45
N HIS A 46 -2.23 -25.98 -11.98
CA HIS A 46 -3.54 -26.10 -11.36
C HIS A 46 -4.35 -27.24 -11.98
N VAL A 47 -4.73 -28.19 -11.16
CA VAL A 47 -5.60 -29.31 -11.54
C VAL A 47 -7.08 -28.91 -11.55
N LYS A 48 -7.42 -27.77 -10.88
CA LYS A 48 -8.79 -27.26 -10.81
C LYS A 48 -8.92 -25.97 -11.61
N PRO A 49 -10.03 -25.80 -12.36
CA PRO A 49 -10.29 -24.52 -13.00
C PRO A 49 -10.34 -23.40 -11.97
N LEU A 50 -9.85 -22.21 -12.35
CA LEU A 50 -9.93 -21.02 -11.52
C LEU A 50 -11.40 -20.58 -11.44
N GLN A 51 -11.94 -20.53 -10.23
CA GLN A 51 -13.30 -20.03 -10.02
C GLN A 51 -13.28 -18.50 -10.01
N LEU A 52 -13.87 -17.89 -11.03
CA LEU A 52 -13.98 -16.44 -11.17
C LEU A 52 -15.32 -15.87 -10.69
N TRP A 53 -16.26 -16.74 -10.34
CA TRP A 53 -17.59 -16.34 -9.88
C TRP A 53 -17.82 -16.75 -8.42
N SER A 54 -18.37 -15.83 -7.62
CA SER A 54 -18.76 -16.07 -6.24
C SER A 54 -20.27 -15.93 -6.10
N GLU A 55 -20.93 -17.03 -5.73
CA GLU A 55 -22.37 -17.07 -5.51
C GLU A 55 -22.79 -16.18 -4.33
N GLU A 56 -22.02 -16.16 -3.26
CA GLU A 56 -22.28 -15.35 -2.07
C GLU A 56 -22.27 -13.87 -2.42
N VAL A 57 -21.28 -13.40 -3.18
CA VAL A 57 -21.21 -12.01 -3.62
C VAL A 57 -22.37 -11.68 -4.55
N SER A 58 -22.74 -12.57 -5.49
CA SER A 58 -23.85 -12.34 -6.43
C SER A 58 -25.21 -12.23 -5.77
N LYS A 59 -25.38 -12.85 -4.59
CA LYS A 59 -26.61 -12.76 -3.79
C LYS A 59 -26.68 -11.52 -2.90
N SER A 60 -25.52 -10.86 -2.67
CA SER A 60 -25.44 -9.67 -1.84
C SER A 60 -25.89 -8.41 -2.59
N ARG A 61 -26.24 -7.39 -1.83
CA ARG A 61 -26.62 -6.07 -2.33
C ARG A 61 -25.82 -4.98 -1.62
N HIS A 62 -25.55 -3.92 -2.36
CA HIS A 62 -24.95 -2.72 -1.77
C HIS A 62 -25.92 -2.11 -0.75
N SER A 63 -25.44 -1.88 0.48
CA SER A 63 -26.28 -1.47 1.61
C SER A 63 -26.95 -0.09 1.45
N ILE A 64 -26.40 0.77 0.60
CA ILE A 64 -26.90 2.14 0.39
C ILE A 64 -27.77 2.19 -0.86
N THR A 65 -27.31 1.65 -1.99
CA THR A 65 -28.00 1.75 -3.28
C THR A 65 -29.00 0.63 -3.53
N GLY A 66 -28.88 -0.50 -2.83
CA GLY A 66 -29.70 -1.69 -3.05
C GLY A 66 -29.34 -2.47 -4.33
N GLU A 67 -28.40 -2.00 -5.14
CA GLU A 67 -27.96 -2.67 -6.36
C GLU A 67 -27.31 -4.03 -6.05
N ARG A 68 -27.57 -5.01 -6.89
CA ARG A 68 -26.90 -6.32 -6.77
C ARG A 68 -25.44 -6.21 -7.14
N ASN A 69 -24.59 -6.85 -6.33
CA ASN A 69 -23.19 -7.02 -6.67
C ASN A 69 -23.03 -8.06 -7.78
N SER A 70 -22.05 -7.84 -8.66
CA SER A 70 -21.64 -8.87 -9.61
C SER A 70 -20.94 -10.01 -8.86
N GLY A 71 -21.24 -11.25 -9.22
CA GLY A 71 -20.49 -12.39 -8.72
C GLY A 71 -19.12 -12.57 -9.39
N CYS A 72 -18.86 -11.88 -10.47
CA CYS A 72 -17.60 -11.90 -11.21
C CYS A 72 -16.75 -10.69 -10.85
N PRO A 73 -15.42 -10.78 -11.01
CA PRO A 73 -14.55 -9.61 -11.01
C PRO A 73 -15.04 -8.61 -12.06
N THR A 74 -15.48 -7.45 -11.61
CA THR A 74 -16.05 -6.41 -12.47
C THR A 74 -15.38 -5.10 -12.16
N TRP A 75 -14.93 -4.39 -13.21
CA TRP A 75 -14.43 -3.04 -13.04
C TRP A 75 -15.60 -2.06 -12.93
N TYR A 76 -15.56 -1.23 -11.92
CA TYR A 76 -16.48 -0.12 -11.75
C TYR A 76 -15.68 1.18 -11.74
N PRO A 77 -16.15 2.25 -12.43
CA PRO A 77 -15.59 3.56 -12.22
C PRO A 77 -15.76 3.96 -10.75
N THR A 78 -14.76 4.60 -10.19
CA THR A 78 -14.78 5.06 -8.80
C THR A 78 -15.92 6.06 -8.59
N ARG A 79 -16.81 5.79 -7.63
CA ARG A 79 -18.03 6.56 -7.36
C ARG A 79 -18.15 6.92 -5.91
N MET A 80 -18.87 8.01 -5.64
CA MET A 80 -19.37 8.34 -4.32
C MET A 80 -20.60 7.48 -3.98
N ALA A 81 -21.04 7.45 -2.74
CA ALA A 81 -22.23 6.67 -2.33
C ALA A 81 -23.53 7.11 -3.03
N SER A 82 -23.62 8.35 -3.48
CA SER A 82 -24.72 8.84 -4.32
C SER A 82 -24.76 8.24 -5.72
N GLY A 83 -23.70 7.53 -6.14
CA GLY A 83 -23.51 7.09 -7.51
C GLY A 83 -22.75 8.10 -8.40
N GLU A 84 -22.51 9.30 -7.93
CA GLU A 84 -21.75 10.34 -8.62
C GLU A 84 -20.32 9.85 -8.91
N PRO A 85 -19.83 9.93 -10.17
CA PRO A 85 -18.45 9.61 -10.47
C PRO A 85 -17.48 10.53 -9.71
N MET A 86 -16.45 9.93 -9.12
CA MET A 86 -15.45 10.67 -8.32
C MET A 86 -14.79 11.81 -9.11
N ARG A 87 -14.52 11.60 -10.40
CA ARG A 87 -13.87 12.59 -11.27
C ARG A 87 -14.78 13.76 -11.71
N GLU A 88 -16.10 13.62 -11.59
CA GLU A 88 -17.03 14.75 -11.78
C GLU A 88 -16.98 15.70 -10.59
N ARG A 89 -16.82 15.16 -9.37
CA ARG A 89 -16.67 15.98 -8.16
C ARG A 89 -15.28 16.55 -7.98
N TYR A 90 -14.26 15.76 -8.26
CA TYR A 90 -12.84 16.10 -8.07
C TYR A 90 -12.12 15.96 -9.41
N ASP A 91 -12.20 17.02 -10.23
CA ASP A 91 -11.72 17.00 -11.59
C ASP A 91 -10.18 16.91 -11.69
N GLU A 92 -9.70 16.54 -12.87
CA GLU A 92 -8.27 16.37 -13.13
C GLU A 92 -7.49 17.68 -13.20
N LYS A 93 -8.17 18.83 -13.38
CA LYS A 93 -7.49 20.13 -13.36
C LYS A 93 -7.08 20.48 -11.94
N GLN A 94 -7.93 20.18 -10.98
CA GLN A 94 -7.66 20.43 -9.57
C GLN A 94 -6.80 19.31 -8.94
N PHE A 95 -7.05 18.08 -9.31
CA PHE A 95 -6.35 16.88 -8.79
C PHE A 95 -5.81 16.01 -9.93
N PRO A 96 -4.69 16.41 -10.57
CA PRO A 96 -4.18 15.77 -11.78
C PRO A 96 -3.64 14.36 -11.58
N PHE A 97 -3.48 13.92 -10.33
CA PHE A 97 -2.95 12.60 -9.99
C PHE A 97 -3.99 11.71 -9.32
N LEU A 98 -3.73 10.42 -9.38
CA LEU A 98 -4.35 9.42 -8.52
C LEU A 98 -3.32 8.94 -7.51
N LEU A 99 -3.66 9.02 -6.22
CA LEU A 99 -2.85 8.48 -5.14
C LEU A 99 -3.13 6.99 -4.98
N THR A 100 -2.08 6.20 -4.96
CA THR A 100 -2.13 4.78 -4.60
C THR A 100 -1.28 4.51 -3.38
N SER A 101 -1.65 3.49 -2.61
CA SER A 101 -0.86 3.03 -1.49
C SER A 101 -0.34 1.62 -1.72
N TYR A 102 0.81 1.31 -1.14
CA TYR A 102 1.38 -0.04 -1.19
C TYR A 102 2.01 -0.42 0.15
N LYS A 103 2.27 -1.70 0.33
CA LYS A 103 3.09 -2.22 1.42
C LYS A 103 4.42 -2.66 0.86
N SER A 104 5.52 -2.29 1.51
CA SER A 104 6.83 -2.81 1.16
C SER A 104 7.07 -4.18 1.79
N ASN A 105 8.16 -4.82 1.38
CA ASN A 105 8.63 -6.05 2.00
C ASN A 105 9.24 -5.82 3.40
N LEU A 106 9.54 -4.57 3.74
CA LEU A 106 10.25 -4.19 4.96
C LEU A 106 9.31 -3.73 6.05
N MET A 107 8.29 -2.92 5.68
CA MET A 107 7.43 -2.27 6.65
C MET A 107 5.96 -2.53 6.37
N SER A 108 5.22 -2.70 7.46
CA SER A 108 3.76 -2.75 7.47
C SER A 108 3.25 -2.17 8.79
N SER A 109 1.95 -1.96 8.90
CA SER A 109 1.33 -1.44 10.13
C SER A 109 1.64 -2.25 11.39
N VAL A 110 1.94 -3.55 11.24
CA VAL A 110 2.29 -4.42 12.39
C VAL A 110 3.80 -4.46 12.69
N SER A 111 4.65 -3.98 11.79
CA SER A 111 6.10 -4.02 11.97
C SER A 111 6.71 -2.69 12.45
N ILE A 112 5.88 -1.69 12.74
CA ILE A 112 6.35 -0.37 13.18
C ILE A 112 7.22 -0.40 14.44
N GLY A 113 6.98 -1.33 15.34
CA GLY A 113 7.78 -1.54 16.54
C GLY A 113 9.14 -2.21 16.30
N VAL A 114 9.43 -2.66 15.07
CA VAL A 114 10.69 -3.36 14.76
C VAL A 114 11.77 -2.35 14.41
N SER A 115 12.57 -1.96 15.39
CA SER A 115 13.59 -0.91 15.25
C SER A 115 14.61 -1.16 14.15
N ARG A 116 15.01 -2.42 13.91
CA ARG A 116 15.95 -2.79 12.85
C ARG A 116 15.40 -2.51 11.44
N LEU A 117 14.10 -2.74 11.21
CA LEU A 117 13.47 -2.43 9.93
C LEU A 117 13.40 -0.91 9.72
N ARG A 118 13.09 -0.16 10.77
CA ARG A 118 13.09 1.32 10.72
C ARG A 118 14.46 1.91 10.47
N GLN A 119 15.53 1.29 10.93
CA GLN A 119 16.90 1.72 10.60
C GLN A 119 17.23 1.58 9.12
N VAL A 120 16.71 0.54 8.47
CA VAL A 120 16.90 0.30 7.03
C VAL A 120 15.96 1.16 6.18
N HIS A 121 14.75 1.39 6.66
CA HIS A 121 13.70 2.10 5.94
C HIS A 121 12.96 3.07 6.89
N PRO A 122 13.59 4.23 7.20
CA PRO A 122 13.13 5.10 8.28
C PRO A 122 11.85 5.89 7.98
N HIS A 123 11.54 6.15 6.72
CA HIS A 123 10.37 6.91 6.29
C HIS A 123 9.85 6.42 4.94
N ASN A 124 8.61 6.75 4.63
CA ASN A 124 7.96 6.46 3.36
C ASN A 124 7.99 7.69 2.44
N PRO A 125 8.79 7.69 1.38
CA PRO A 125 8.79 8.79 0.43
C PRO A 125 7.51 8.82 -0.41
N VAL A 126 7.17 10.00 -0.94
CA VAL A 126 6.17 10.21 -1.98
C VAL A 126 6.79 9.83 -3.31
N SER A 127 6.40 8.69 -3.83
CA SER A 127 6.92 8.17 -5.09
C SER A 127 6.18 8.78 -6.28
N VAL A 128 6.91 9.31 -7.25
CA VAL A 128 6.37 9.98 -8.44
C VAL A 128 7.12 9.52 -9.70
N ASN A 129 6.39 9.44 -10.82
CA ASN A 129 6.98 9.11 -12.11
C ASN A 129 7.98 10.17 -12.55
N ARG A 130 9.05 9.75 -13.22
CA ARG A 130 10.12 10.63 -13.72
C ARG A 130 9.61 11.74 -14.66
N ALA A 131 8.68 11.43 -15.56
CA ALA A 131 8.11 12.42 -16.48
C ALA A 131 7.29 13.46 -15.73
N ASP A 132 6.50 13.04 -14.75
CA ASP A 132 5.69 13.93 -13.92
C ASP A 132 6.56 14.79 -13.01
N ALA A 133 7.58 14.22 -12.38
CA ALA A 133 8.54 14.97 -11.57
C ALA A 133 9.24 16.06 -12.39
N LYS A 134 9.69 15.72 -13.62
CA LYS A 134 10.29 16.70 -14.53
C LYS A 134 9.31 17.83 -14.88
N ARG A 135 8.05 17.48 -15.18
CA ARG A 135 6.99 18.46 -15.51
C ARG A 135 6.70 19.41 -14.33
N LEU A 136 6.80 18.91 -13.11
CA LEU A 136 6.56 19.69 -11.89
C LEU A 136 7.81 20.39 -11.34
N GLY A 137 8.99 20.19 -11.95
CA GLY A 137 10.25 20.72 -11.45
C GLY A 137 10.69 20.12 -10.11
N ILE A 138 10.30 18.86 -9.83
CA ILE A 138 10.62 18.14 -8.61
C ILE A 138 11.84 17.26 -8.84
N ALA A 139 12.84 17.41 -7.97
CA ALA A 139 14.02 16.56 -7.92
C ALA A 139 13.86 15.45 -6.86
N ASN A 140 14.65 14.40 -6.99
CA ASN A 140 14.68 13.34 -5.98
C ASN A 140 15.21 13.91 -4.65
N GLY A 141 14.49 13.69 -3.57
CA GLY A 141 14.83 14.24 -2.25
C GLY A 141 14.20 15.61 -1.93
N ASP A 142 13.53 16.25 -2.89
CA ASP A 142 12.84 17.50 -2.62
C ASP A 142 11.69 17.29 -1.60
N SER A 143 11.45 18.34 -0.81
CA SER A 143 10.23 18.43 0.00
C SER A 143 9.04 18.69 -0.92
N VAL A 144 8.00 17.87 -0.78
CA VAL A 144 6.79 17.96 -1.59
C VAL A 144 5.54 17.93 -0.73
N ARG A 145 4.55 18.69 -1.13
CA ARG A 145 3.21 18.67 -0.55
C ARG A 145 2.29 17.83 -1.44
N LEU A 146 1.73 16.79 -0.86
CA LEU A 146 0.69 15.99 -1.48
C LEU A 146 -0.64 16.31 -0.85
N THR A 147 -1.60 16.72 -1.66
CA THR A 147 -2.94 17.16 -1.24
C THR A 147 -4.00 16.26 -1.89
N THR A 148 -4.98 15.85 -1.10
CA THR A 148 -6.22 15.23 -1.55
C THR A 148 -7.40 16.08 -1.09
N PRO A 149 -8.64 15.83 -1.52
CA PRO A 149 -9.80 16.52 -0.94
C PRO A 149 -9.99 16.26 0.57
N GLY A 150 -9.37 15.20 1.11
CA GLY A 150 -9.44 14.87 2.54
C GLY A 150 -8.41 15.55 3.42
N GLY A 151 -7.31 16.06 2.85
CA GLY A 151 -6.25 16.70 3.58
C GLY A 151 -4.93 16.75 2.82
N PHE A 152 -3.86 17.02 3.52
CA PHE A 152 -2.51 17.07 2.91
C PHE A 152 -1.44 16.52 3.84
N VAL A 153 -0.33 16.12 3.24
CA VAL A 153 0.91 15.77 3.93
C VAL A 153 2.10 16.44 3.24
N THR A 154 3.16 16.68 4.00
CA THR A 154 4.46 17.08 3.47
C THR A 154 5.44 15.93 3.63
N GLY A 155 6.07 15.51 2.54
CA GLY A 155 6.98 14.38 2.52
C GLY A 155 8.16 14.63 1.59
N ILE A 156 8.98 13.60 1.42
CA ILE A 156 10.16 13.64 0.56
C ILE A 156 9.87 12.93 -0.75
N ALA A 157 10.15 13.58 -1.87
CA ALA A 157 9.95 13.01 -3.19
C ALA A 157 10.95 11.89 -3.51
N MET A 158 10.45 10.80 -4.07
CA MET A 158 11.26 9.73 -4.66
C MET A 158 10.84 9.52 -6.12
N ILE A 159 11.78 9.76 -7.04
CA ILE A 159 11.53 9.56 -8.47
C ILE A 159 11.67 8.08 -8.79
N ARG A 160 10.61 7.46 -9.33
CA ARG A 160 10.59 6.03 -9.67
C ARG A 160 9.92 5.80 -11.02
N ASP A 161 10.62 5.07 -11.90
CA ASP A 161 10.07 4.68 -13.21
C ASP A 161 8.99 3.59 -13.09
N GLY A 162 8.93 2.88 -11.95
CA GLY A 162 7.90 1.90 -11.65
C GLY A 162 6.54 2.47 -11.20
N VAL A 163 6.43 3.79 -11.06
CA VAL A 163 5.14 4.47 -10.84
C VAL A 163 4.63 4.94 -12.20
N ILE A 164 3.39 4.62 -12.54
CA ILE A 164 2.79 5.05 -13.81
C ILE A 164 2.57 6.58 -13.80
N SER A 165 2.79 7.24 -14.96
CA SER A 165 2.52 8.67 -15.09
C SER A 165 1.05 9.00 -14.80
N GLY A 166 0.80 10.10 -14.11
CA GLY A 166 -0.52 10.46 -13.59
C GLY A 166 -0.87 9.83 -12.25
N CYS A 167 0.06 9.04 -11.66
CA CYS A 167 -0.10 8.47 -10.34
C CYS A 167 1.02 8.94 -9.39
N VAL A 168 0.68 8.99 -8.11
CA VAL A 168 1.63 9.11 -7.00
C VAL A 168 1.43 7.93 -6.06
N ALA A 169 2.51 7.43 -5.46
CA ALA A 169 2.42 6.27 -4.60
C ALA A 169 3.10 6.51 -3.25
N ILE A 170 2.46 6.07 -2.17
CA ILE A 170 3.00 6.15 -0.82
C ILE A 170 2.94 4.79 -0.14
N GLU A 171 4.01 4.41 0.53
CA GLU A 171 4.03 3.22 1.37
C GLU A 171 3.18 3.42 2.62
N HIS A 172 2.41 2.41 2.97
CA HIS A 172 1.56 2.39 4.15
C HIS A 172 2.35 2.05 5.42
N GLY A 173 1.95 2.63 6.56
CA GLY A 173 2.47 2.23 7.88
C GLY A 173 3.46 3.20 8.51
N TYR A 174 3.46 4.45 8.11
CA TYR A 174 4.32 5.53 8.62
C TYR A 174 3.51 6.72 9.12
N GLY A 175 4.21 7.71 9.69
CA GLY A 175 3.62 8.97 10.12
C GLY A 175 2.67 8.81 11.30
N HIS A 176 3.00 7.95 12.27
CA HIS A 176 2.15 7.72 13.43
C HIS A 176 2.20 8.89 14.41
N THR A 177 1.05 9.25 14.94
CA THR A 177 0.92 10.25 16.04
C THR A 177 0.68 9.59 17.39
N GLY A 178 0.23 8.34 17.40
CA GLY A 178 0.02 7.50 18.59
C GLY A 178 1.19 6.56 18.86
N LEU A 179 0.95 5.54 19.68
CA LEU A 179 1.90 4.45 19.98
C LEU A 179 3.24 4.92 20.55
N GLY A 180 3.26 6.08 21.22
CA GLY A 180 4.49 6.68 21.76
C GLY A 180 5.32 7.47 20.76
N ALA A 181 4.81 7.79 19.58
CA ALA A 181 5.48 8.64 18.59
C ALA A 181 5.52 10.11 19.04
N THR A 182 4.50 10.56 19.77
CA THR A 182 4.42 11.90 20.35
C THR A 182 4.45 11.84 21.89
N GLN A 183 4.99 12.88 22.49
CA GLN A 183 5.01 13.00 23.93
C GLN A 183 3.61 13.26 24.47
N HIS A 184 3.20 12.48 25.45
CA HIS A 184 1.96 12.67 26.20
C HIS A 184 2.27 12.99 27.66
N LEU A 185 1.36 13.71 28.30
CA LEU A 185 1.41 13.95 29.75
C LEU A 185 0.39 13.02 30.43
N VAL A 186 0.84 12.31 31.47
CA VAL A 186 -0.02 11.55 32.37
C VAL A 186 0.17 12.11 33.76
N ASP A 187 -0.89 12.63 34.37
CA ASP A 187 -0.85 13.32 35.67
C ASP A 187 0.21 14.44 35.69
N GLY A 188 0.33 15.21 34.60
CA GLY A 188 1.30 16.29 34.44
C GLY A 188 2.74 15.86 34.23
N LYS A 189 3.03 14.57 34.17
CA LYS A 189 4.38 14.03 33.92
C LYS A 189 4.54 13.60 32.45
N PRO A 190 5.65 14.00 31.80
CA PRO A 190 5.92 13.57 30.44
C PRO A 190 6.22 12.07 30.40
N MET A 191 5.53 11.36 29.49
CA MET A 191 5.79 9.95 29.21
C MET A 191 6.93 9.79 28.21
N PRO A 192 7.70 8.69 28.28
CA PRO A 192 8.69 8.37 27.27
C PRO A 192 8.05 8.29 25.86
N HIS A 193 8.75 8.81 24.86
CA HIS A 193 8.31 8.76 23.47
C HIS A 193 9.50 8.46 22.54
N ASP A 194 9.20 7.92 21.36
CA ASP A 194 10.18 7.67 20.31
C ASP A 194 9.72 8.40 19.03
N PRO A 195 10.30 9.58 18.74
CA PRO A 195 9.94 10.35 17.53
C PRO A 195 10.13 9.58 16.22
N ALA A 196 11.00 8.56 16.20
CA ALA A 196 11.21 7.73 15.01
C ALA A 196 9.96 6.93 14.63
N LEU A 197 9.03 6.70 15.56
CA LEU A 197 7.73 6.10 15.26
C LEU A 197 6.83 7.04 14.44
N GLY A 198 7.01 8.35 14.56
CA GLY A 198 6.29 9.37 13.81
C GLY A 198 6.92 9.72 12.45
N ALA A 199 8.07 9.12 12.12
CA ALA A 199 8.74 9.44 10.86
C ALA A 199 7.91 9.07 9.63
N GLY A 200 8.05 9.86 8.56
CA GLY A 200 7.31 9.71 7.33
C GLY A 200 5.94 10.40 7.34
N VAL A 201 5.07 9.99 6.43
CA VAL A 201 3.73 10.58 6.23
C VAL A 201 2.63 9.56 6.45
N SER A 202 1.54 9.99 7.09
CA SER A 202 0.37 9.15 7.32
C SER A 202 -0.60 9.21 6.14
N LEU A 203 -0.92 8.06 5.56
CA LEU A 203 -1.98 7.96 4.55
C LEU A 203 -3.37 8.30 5.11
N ASN A 204 -3.58 8.18 6.41
CA ASN A 204 -4.87 8.52 7.01
C ASN A 204 -5.16 10.02 6.93
N ASP A 205 -4.12 10.86 6.90
CA ASP A 205 -4.27 12.32 6.78
C ASP A 205 -4.68 12.75 5.35
N LEU A 206 -4.64 11.81 4.41
CA LEU A 206 -5.08 11.99 3.02
C LEU A 206 -6.43 11.31 2.74
N GLY A 207 -7.02 10.68 3.76
CA GLY A 207 -8.27 9.94 3.63
C GLY A 207 -9.43 10.83 3.20
N LEU A 208 -10.27 10.31 2.31
CA LEU A 208 -11.42 11.01 1.78
C LEU A 208 -12.68 10.64 2.55
N ASN A 209 -13.47 11.64 2.90
CA ASN A 209 -14.83 11.44 3.38
C ASN A 209 -15.83 11.51 2.23
N ASP A 210 -16.82 10.64 2.26
CA ASP A 210 -17.91 10.65 1.30
C ASP A 210 -18.99 11.65 1.73
N VAL A 211 -18.88 12.87 1.22
CA VAL A 211 -19.82 13.96 1.52
C VAL A 211 -21.22 13.72 0.99
N THR A 212 -21.43 12.74 0.10
CA THR A 212 -22.74 12.42 -0.48
C THR A 212 -23.59 11.54 0.43
N ARG A 213 -23.00 11.00 1.50
CA ARG A 213 -23.74 10.18 2.49
C ARG A 213 -24.64 10.99 3.43
N GLY A 214 -24.52 12.31 3.43
CA GLY A 214 -25.33 13.21 4.26
C GLY A 214 -25.10 13.11 5.77
N VAL A 215 -24.08 12.34 6.20
CA VAL A 215 -23.73 12.12 7.60
C VAL A 215 -22.31 12.64 7.83
N VAL A 216 -22.10 13.25 8.97
CA VAL A 216 -20.78 13.76 9.35
C VAL A 216 -19.77 12.62 9.42
N SER A 217 -18.62 12.81 8.78
CA SER A 217 -17.42 11.98 8.98
C SER A 217 -17.49 10.53 8.51
N ASN A 218 -18.10 10.27 7.38
CA ASN A 218 -18.06 8.94 6.78
C ASN A 218 -16.87 8.81 5.83
N ALA A 219 -15.94 7.91 6.14
CA ALA A 219 -14.90 7.56 5.20
C ALA A 219 -15.50 7.05 3.88
N TRP A 220 -14.86 7.41 2.78
CA TRP A 220 -15.21 6.87 1.48
C TRP A 220 -14.92 5.38 1.45
N ILE A 221 -15.93 4.58 1.14
CA ILE A 221 -15.86 3.12 1.16
C ILE A 221 -16.03 2.52 -0.23
N ASP A 222 -15.38 1.41 -0.44
CA ASP A 222 -15.58 0.57 -1.63
C ASP A 222 -16.97 -0.07 -1.61
N TRP A 223 -17.61 -0.06 -2.76
CA TRP A 223 -19.00 -0.48 -2.89
C TRP A 223 -19.23 -1.97 -2.66
N VAL A 224 -18.24 -2.79 -2.98
CA VAL A 224 -18.35 -4.24 -2.88
C VAL A 224 -17.88 -4.75 -1.53
N SER A 225 -16.70 -4.33 -1.11
CA SER A 225 -16.06 -4.83 0.10
C SER A 225 -16.47 -4.07 1.37
N GLY A 226 -16.96 -2.83 1.24
CA GLY A 226 -17.19 -1.93 2.36
C GLY A 226 -15.90 -1.43 3.02
N ALA A 227 -14.74 -1.74 2.46
CA ALA A 227 -13.45 -1.26 2.98
C ALA A 227 -13.24 0.21 2.65
N VAL A 228 -12.49 0.91 3.51
CA VAL A 228 -12.10 2.31 3.24
C VAL A 228 -11.23 2.37 1.98
N VAL A 229 -11.61 3.24 1.04
CA VAL A 229 -10.88 3.45 -0.20
C VAL A 229 -9.55 4.13 0.10
N ARG A 230 -8.45 3.49 -0.30
CA ARG A 230 -7.08 4.00 -0.16
C ARG A 230 -6.31 3.97 -1.49
N GLN A 231 -6.99 3.59 -2.56
CA GLN A 231 -6.45 3.45 -3.90
C GLN A 231 -7.22 4.36 -4.85
N GLY A 232 -6.50 5.09 -5.69
CA GLY A 232 -7.13 5.97 -6.68
C GLY A 232 -7.75 7.23 -6.08
N LEU A 233 -7.26 7.71 -4.94
CA LEU A 233 -7.69 8.99 -4.38
C LEU A 233 -7.24 10.14 -5.29
N PRO A 234 -8.11 11.13 -5.60
CA PRO A 234 -7.71 12.29 -6.38
C PRO A 234 -6.67 13.09 -5.62
N ALA A 235 -5.59 13.46 -6.28
CA ALA A 235 -4.44 14.07 -5.62
C ALA A 235 -3.77 15.15 -6.45
N ARG A 236 -3.13 16.10 -5.77
CA ARG A 236 -2.25 17.12 -6.32
C ARG A 236 -0.90 17.06 -5.63
N LEU A 237 0.17 17.13 -6.40
CA LEU A 237 1.55 17.14 -5.93
C LEU A 237 2.23 18.45 -6.31
N GLU A 238 2.87 19.09 -5.35
CA GLU A 238 3.57 20.36 -5.50
C GLU A 238 4.90 20.31 -4.76
N ARG A 239 5.89 21.05 -5.23
CA ARG A 239 7.10 21.30 -4.45
C ARG A 239 6.77 22.22 -3.28
N SER A 240 7.23 21.87 -2.08
CA SER A 240 7.03 22.68 -0.86
C SER A 240 8.05 23.79 -0.76
#